data_68995beafbedd0ed67f9eb6128dba6e2
#
_entry.id   68995beafbedd0ed67f9eb6128dba6e2
#
_cell.length_a   1.000
_cell.length_b   1.000
_cell.length_c   1.000
_cell.angle_alpha   90.00
_cell.angle_beta   90.00
_cell.angle_gamma   90.00
#
_symmetry.space_group_name_H-M   'P 1'
#
loop_
_entity.id
_entity.type
_entity.pdbx_description
1 polymer ?
#
loop_
_entity_poly.entity_id
_entity_poly.type
_entity_poly.pdbx_seq_one_letter_code
_entity_poly.pdbx_strand_id
1 'polypeptide(L)'
;DALVEQMRSGDLDPLDRYVEAHVHGGVDFAVDVEEIVLDPCFRDSDAHAAAARLAAVDFHPGFRADTAALDPRYRGAEYVDLARSLSDELTPDVVGAAARSGIHEPQALKRVWHLLARFGRSPSHAPH
;
A
#
# COMPACT_ATOMS: atom_id res chain seq x y z
N ASP A 1 -28.15 3.04 9.10
CA ASP A 1 -27.70 3.34 7.74
C ASP A 1 -27.14 2.05 7.11
N ALA A 2 -27.71 1.60 5.98
CA ALA A 2 -27.38 0.33 5.32
C ALA A 2 -25.89 0.19 5.01
N LEU A 3 -25.20 1.29 4.66
CA LEU A 3 -23.77 1.29 4.39
C LEU A 3 -22.93 0.95 5.64
N VAL A 4 -23.29 1.54 6.78
CA VAL A 4 -22.62 1.28 8.06
C VAL A 4 -22.86 -0.17 8.52
N GLU A 5 -24.04 -0.70 8.27
CA GLU A 5 -24.40 -2.09 8.59
C GLU A 5 -23.61 -3.07 7.70
N GLN A 6 -23.50 -2.80 6.41
CA GLN A 6 -22.72 -3.57 5.47
C GLN A 6 -21.22 -3.58 5.83
N MET A 7 -20.69 -2.45 6.30
CA MET A 7 -19.30 -2.37 6.79
C MET A 7 -19.07 -3.18 8.08
N ARG A 8 -20.09 -3.37 8.90
CA ARG A 8 -20.03 -4.17 10.14
C ARG A 8 -20.19 -5.66 9.91
N SER A 9 -20.82 -6.08 8.82
CA SER A 9 -21.15 -7.49 8.55
C SER A 9 -19.94 -8.40 8.31
N GLY A 10 -18.77 -7.86 8.07
CA GLY A 10 -17.55 -8.65 7.83
C GLY A 10 -17.41 -9.21 6.42
N ASP A 11 -18.40 -9.01 5.56
CA ASP A 11 -18.45 -9.58 4.21
C ASP A 11 -17.59 -8.83 3.18
N LEU A 12 -17.14 -7.60 3.50
CA LEU A 12 -16.31 -6.80 2.61
C LEU A 12 -14.83 -7.11 2.80
N ASP A 13 -14.11 -7.14 1.69
CA ASP A 13 -12.65 -7.17 1.68
C ASP A 13 -12.08 -5.98 2.51
N PRO A 14 -11.03 -6.18 3.31
CA PRO A 14 -10.43 -5.09 4.08
C PRO A 14 -10.05 -3.85 3.27
N LEU A 15 -9.68 -4.02 1.99
CA LEU A 15 -9.38 -2.91 1.09
C LEU A 15 -10.63 -2.21 0.55
N ASP A 16 -11.81 -2.81 0.68
CA ASP A 16 -13.09 -2.24 0.28
C ASP A 16 -13.87 -1.66 1.48
N ARG A 17 -13.32 -1.74 2.69
CA ARG A 17 -13.97 -1.26 3.93
C ARG A 17 -13.68 0.19 4.27
N TYR A 18 -12.87 0.88 3.49
CA TYR A 18 -12.53 2.26 3.79
C TYR A 18 -13.71 3.20 3.51
N VAL A 19 -13.78 4.28 4.26
CA VAL A 19 -14.73 5.38 4.04
C VAL A 19 -13.92 6.63 3.66
N GLU A 20 -14.23 7.20 2.51
CA GLU A 20 -13.64 8.46 2.11
C GLU A 20 -14.33 9.63 2.82
N ALA A 21 -13.53 10.57 3.29
CA ALA A 21 -13.99 11.84 3.79
C ALA A 21 -13.35 12.98 2.97
N HIS A 22 -14.16 13.95 2.61
CA HIS A 22 -13.71 15.11 1.84
C HIS A 22 -13.67 16.33 2.76
N VAL A 23 -12.52 16.99 2.82
CA VAL A 23 -12.34 18.25 3.54
C VAL A 23 -12.53 19.41 2.56
N HIS A 24 -13.52 20.26 2.84
CA HIS A 24 -13.77 21.44 2.03
C HIS A 24 -12.94 22.63 2.55
N GLY A 25 -12.36 23.42 1.64
CA GLY A 25 -11.62 24.62 1.94
C GLY A 25 -10.09 24.50 1.95
N GLY A 26 -9.56 23.32 1.72
CA GLY A 26 -8.11 23.10 1.64
C GLY A 26 -7.47 22.67 2.95
N VAL A 27 -6.22 22.22 2.86
CA VAL A 27 -5.40 21.74 3.97
C VAL A 27 -4.06 22.48 3.95
N ASP A 28 -3.67 23.06 5.08
CA ASP A 28 -2.38 23.70 5.26
C ASP A 28 -1.43 22.73 5.97
N PHE A 29 -0.31 22.39 5.35
CA PHE A 29 0.66 21.47 5.93
C PHE A 29 1.25 21.96 7.25
N ALA A 30 1.41 23.26 7.43
CA ALA A 30 2.00 23.81 8.66
C ALA A 30 1.04 23.76 9.87
N VAL A 31 -0.27 23.70 9.63
CA VAL A 31 -1.30 23.83 10.66
C VAL A 31 -2.12 22.56 10.84
N ASP A 32 -2.46 21.90 9.72
CA ASP A 32 -3.46 20.83 9.71
C ASP A 32 -2.84 19.43 9.63
N VAL A 33 -1.55 19.31 9.29
CA VAL A 33 -0.87 18.02 9.09
C VAL A 33 0.11 17.76 10.23
N GLU A 34 -0.12 16.72 10.97
CA GLU A 34 0.76 16.28 12.06
C GLU A 34 2.01 15.58 11.51
N GLU A 35 1.81 14.63 10.62
CA GLU A 35 2.89 13.88 9.97
C GLU A 35 2.48 13.37 8.59
N ILE A 36 3.47 13.04 7.78
CA ILE A 36 3.31 12.35 6.51
C ILE A 36 3.87 10.93 6.68
N VAL A 37 3.02 9.92 6.51
CA VAL A 37 3.44 8.52 6.57
C VAL A 37 3.69 8.02 5.15
N LEU A 38 4.91 7.62 4.87
CA LEU A 38 5.34 7.10 3.57
C LEU A 38 5.47 5.58 3.58
N ASP A 39 5.35 5.00 2.40
CA ASP A 39 5.77 3.63 2.15
C ASP A 39 7.30 3.50 2.31
N PRO A 40 7.81 2.41 2.94
CA PRO A 40 9.24 2.24 3.17
C PRO A 40 10.09 2.25 1.90
N CYS A 41 9.51 1.96 0.72
CA CYS A 41 10.25 2.04 -0.55
C CYS A 41 10.70 3.46 -0.92
N PHE A 42 10.14 4.50 -0.27
CA PHE A 42 10.52 5.90 -0.48
C PHE A 42 11.64 6.40 0.44
N ARG A 43 12.21 5.56 1.31
CA ARG A 43 13.36 5.96 2.13
C ARG A 43 14.47 6.52 1.25
N ASP A 44 15.05 7.63 1.70
CA ASP A 44 16.17 8.30 1.04
C ASP A 44 15.93 8.70 -0.43
N SER A 45 14.66 8.81 -0.83
CA SER A 45 14.23 9.27 -2.15
C SER A 45 13.97 10.77 -2.20
N ASP A 46 13.83 11.32 -3.41
CA ASP A 46 13.40 12.70 -3.62
C ASP A 46 12.01 12.98 -3.03
N ALA A 47 11.12 11.99 -3.08
CA ALA A 47 9.79 12.08 -2.44
C ALA A 47 9.90 12.20 -0.93
N HIS A 48 10.80 11.44 -0.28
CA HIS A 48 11.08 11.55 1.15
C HIS A 48 11.61 12.96 1.49
N ALA A 49 12.60 13.45 0.74
CA ALA A 49 13.15 14.79 0.93
C ALA A 49 12.10 15.89 0.75
N ALA A 50 11.21 15.76 -0.24
CA ALA A 50 10.12 16.71 -0.48
C ALA A 50 9.10 16.69 0.68
N ALA A 51 8.68 15.52 1.14
CA ALA A 51 7.78 15.36 2.27
C ALA A 51 8.35 15.97 3.56
N ALA A 52 9.63 15.74 3.84
CA ALA A 52 10.32 16.26 5.03
C ALA A 52 10.37 17.80 5.10
N ARG A 53 10.25 18.47 3.96
CA ARG A 53 10.15 19.95 3.92
C ARG A 53 8.75 20.46 4.28
N LEU A 54 7.72 19.60 4.23
CA LEU A 54 6.33 19.98 4.46
C LEU A 54 5.86 19.68 5.88
N ALA A 55 6.25 18.54 6.44
CA ALA A 55 5.85 18.07 7.77
C ALA A 55 6.82 17.01 8.29
N ALA A 56 6.63 16.57 9.53
CA ALA A 56 7.32 15.39 10.05
C ALA A 56 7.01 14.16 9.17
N VAL A 57 8.00 13.31 8.95
CA VAL A 57 7.86 12.11 8.12
C VAL A 57 8.08 10.87 8.96
N ASP A 58 7.19 9.91 8.83
CA ASP A 58 7.34 8.55 9.33
C ASP A 58 7.12 7.54 8.19
N PHE A 59 7.40 6.28 8.44
CA PHE A 59 7.21 5.19 7.50
C PHE A 59 6.32 4.12 8.13
N HIS A 60 5.34 3.63 7.38
CA HIS A 60 4.64 2.43 7.83
C HIS A 60 5.59 1.23 7.77
N PRO A 61 5.33 0.15 8.55
CA PRO A 61 6.29 -0.96 8.69
C PRO A 61 6.45 -1.81 7.42
N GLY A 62 5.62 -1.59 6.41
CA GLY A 62 5.58 -2.41 5.20
C GLY A 62 4.84 -3.72 5.39
N PHE A 63 4.92 -4.55 4.35
CA PHE A 63 4.29 -5.87 4.29
C PHE A 63 5.25 -6.85 3.62
N ARG A 64 5.05 -8.14 3.89
CA ARG A 64 5.74 -9.24 3.21
C ARG A 64 4.73 -10.31 2.82
N ALA A 65 4.77 -10.77 1.58
CA ALA A 65 3.92 -11.85 1.09
C ALA A 65 4.73 -12.84 0.26
N ASP A 66 4.51 -14.13 0.51
CA ASP A 66 4.97 -15.19 -0.39
C ASP A 66 4.09 -15.17 -1.65
N THR A 67 4.70 -14.96 -2.81
CA THR A 67 3.97 -14.88 -4.08
C THR A 67 3.33 -16.22 -4.48
N ALA A 68 3.83 -17.34 -3.98
CA ALA A 68 3.19 -18.65 -4.18
C ALA A 68 1.84 -18.76 -3.45
N ALA A 69 1.63 -18.01 -2.38
CA ALA A 69 0.41 -18.03 -1.58
C ALA A 69 -0.66 -16.99 -2.01
N LEU A 70 -0.39 -16.20 -3.04
CA LEU A 70 -1.34 -15.21 -3.54
C LEU A 70 -2.53 -15.87 -4.24
N ASP A 71 -3.73 -15.37 -3.93
CA ASP A 71 -4.98 -15.88 -4.52
C ASP A 71 -5.30 -15.16 -5.84
N PRO A 72 -5.30 -15.89 -6.98
CA PRO A 72 -5.57 -15.28 -8.28
C PRO A 72 -7.03 -14.82 -8.47
N ARG A 73 -7.94 -15.21 -7.58
CA ARG A 73 -9.33 -14.73 -7.59
C ARG A 73 -9.44 -13.27 -7.15
N TYR A 74 -8.46 -12.77 -6.40
CA TYR A 74 -8.38 -11.38 -6.02
C TYR A 74 -7.57 -10.59 -7.05
N ARG A 75 -8.13 -9.55 -7.61
CA ARG A 75 -7.57 -8.67 -8.65
C ARG A 75 -7.29 -9.33 -10.01
N GLY A 76 -7.12 -10.64 -10.11
CA GLY A 76 -6.90 -11.37 -11.36
C GLY A 76 -5.59 -12.15 -11.39
N ALA A 77 -5.58 -13.25 -12.18
CA ALA A 77 -4.43 -14.14 -12.30
C ALA A 77 -3.20 -13.44 -12.90
N GLU A 78 -3.41 -12.52 -13.83
CA GLU A 78 -2.33 -11.77 -14.49
C GLU A 78 -1.48 -10.96 -13.51
N TYR A 79 -2.07 -10.44 -12.45
CA TYR A 79 -1.35 -9.66 -11.42
C TYR A 79 -0.60 -10.57 -10.45
N VAL A 80 -1.12 -11.75 -10.17
CA VAL A 80 -0.39 -12.78 -9.42
C VAL A 80 0.81 -13.28 -10.22
N ASP A 81 0.66 -13.49 -11.51
CA ASP A 81 1.77 -13.88 -12.40
C ASP A 81 2.81 -12.76 -12.49
N LEU A 82 2.39 -11.51 -12.58
CA LEU A 82 3.30 -10.37 -12.52
C LEU A 82 4.06 -10.33 -11.18
N ALA A 83 3.36 -10.48 -10.05
CA ALA A 83 4.00 -10.50 -8.72
C ALA A 83 5.06 -11.61 -8.64
N ARG A 84 4.75 -12.82 -9.09
CA ARG A 84 5.69 -13.95 -9.13
C ARG A 84 6.91 -13.69 -10.03
N SER A 85 6.71 -12.97 -11.13
CA SER A 85 7.81 -12.60 -12.02
C SER A 85 8.77 -11.57 -11.38
N LEU A 86 8.29 -10.79 -10.40
CA LEU A 86 9.10 -9.81 -9.71
C LEU A 86 9.97 -10.44 -8.60
N SER A 87 9.40 -11.35 -7.80
CA SER A 87 10.10 -11.98 -6.68
C SER A 87 9.28 -13.14 -6.09
N ASP A 88 9.96 -14.06 -5.43
CA ASP A 88 9.31 -15.09 -4.60
C ASP A 88 8.71 -14.49 -3.33
N GLU A 89 9.35 -13.48 -2.76
CA GLU A 89 8.82 -12.68 -1.65
C GLU A 89 8.51 -11.26 -2.12
N LEU A 90 7.25 -10.88 -2.07
CA LEU A 90 6.80 -9.53 -2.40
C LEU A 90 6.94 -8.61 -1.18
N THR A 91 7.57 -7.45 -1.40
CA THR A 91 7.78 -6.41 -0.39
C THR A 91 7.57 -5.03 -1.02
N PRO A 92 7.40 -3.95 -0.22
CA PRO A 92 7.39 -2.59 -0.76
C PRO A 92 8.59 -2.27 -1.64
N ASP A 93 9.79 -2.70 -1.25
CA ASP A 93 11.02 -2.44 -2.02
C ASP A 93 11.01 -3.13 -3.38
N VAL A 94 10.46 -4.35 -3.48
CA VAL A 94 10.29 -5.07 -4.75
C VAL A 94 9.35 -4.31 -5.67
N VAL A 95 8.19 -3.88 -5.16
CA VAL A 95 7.21 -3.11 -5.96
C VAL A 95 7.77 -1.75 -6.34
N GLY A 96 8.44 -1.07 -5.41
CA GLY A 96 9.09 0.23 -5.66
C GLY A 96 10.20 0.14 -6.72
N ALA A 97 11.04 -0.90 -6.68
CA ALA A 97 12.06 -1.15 -7.69
C ALA A 97 11.44 -1.43 -9.07
N ALA A 98 10.37 -2.21 -9.13
CA ALA A 98 9.63 -2.44 -10.36
C ALA A 98 9.04 -1.15 -10.95
N ALA A 99 8.51 -0.27 -10.10
CA ALA A 99 8.02 1.05 -10.53
C ALA A 99 9.14 1.94 -11.08
N ARG A 100 10.28 1.99 -10.41
CA ARG A 100 11.45 2.78 -10.85
C ARG A 100 12.08 2.27 -12.14
N SER A 101 11.93 0.99 -12.45
CA SER A 101 12.45 0.41 -13.70
C SER A 101 11.78 0.99 -14.95
N GLY A 102 10.55 1.48 -14.84
CA GLY A 102 9.77 2.00 -15.96
C GLY A 102 9.31 0.95 -16.98
N ILE A 103 9.54 -0.34 -16.71
CA ILE A 103 9.21 -1.45 -17.62
C ILE A 103 7.71 -1.83 -17.52
N HIS A 104 7.15 -1.72 -16.32
CA HIS A 104 5.80 -2.19 -16.03
C HIS A 104 4.78 -1.05 -16.07
N GLU A 105 3.58 -1.38 -16.50
CA GLU A 105 2.45 -0.45 -16.51
C GLU A 105 2.07 -0.07 -15.06
N PRO A 106 1.94 1.25 -14.72
CA PRO A 106 1.70 1.68 -13.34
C PRO A 106 0.42 1.11 -12.70
N GLN A 107 -0.66 0.95 -13.47
CA GLN A 107 -1.90 0.37 -12.94
C GLN A 107 -1.75 -1.12 -12.63
N ALA A 108 -0.92 -1.85 -13.38
CA ALA A 108 -0.59 -3.24 -13.08
C ALA A 108 0.18 -3.35 -11.76
N LEU A 109 1.17 -2.49 -11.53
CA LEU A 109 1.92 -2.44 -10.26
C LEU A 109 1.03 -2.02 -9.08
N LYS A 110 0.07 -1.14 -9.29
CA LYS A 110 -0.94 -0.82 -8.29
C LYS A 110 -1.74 -2.06 -7.86
N ARG A 111 -2.10 -2.93 -8.81
CA ARG A 111 -2.78 -4.19 -8.51
C ARG A 111 -1.89 -5.17 -7.75
N VAL A 112 -0.61 -5.25 -8.10
CA VAL A 112 0.38 -6.01 -7.33
C VAL A 112 0.52 -5.47 -5.90
N TRP A 113 0.55 -4.16 -5.73
CA TRP A 113 0.52 -3.53 -4.40
C TRP A 113 -0.75 -3.93 -3.61
N HIS A 114 -1.92 -3.98 -4.26
CA HIS A 114 -3.14 -4.46 -3.60
C HIS A 114 -3.01 -5.91 -3.13
N LEU A 115 -2.36 -6.79 -3.90
CA LEU A 115 -2.08 -8.17 -3.48
C LEU A 115 -1.18 -8.19 -2.24
N LEU A 116 -0.13 -7.37 -2.22
CA LEU A 116 0.77 -7.26 -1.07
C LEU A 116 0.02 -6.76 0.18
N ALA A 117 -0.78 -5.73 0.04
CA ALA A 117 -1.56 -5.19 1.16
C ALA A 117 -2.61 -6.17 1.69
N ARG A 118 -3.22 -6.96 0.80
CA ARG A 118 -4.30 -7.91 1.15
C ARG A 118 -3.78 -9.19 1.80
N PHE A 119 -2.69 -9.74 1.28
CA PHE A 119 -2.16 -11.06 1.70
C PHE A 119 -0.88 -10.96 2.52
N GLY A 120 -0.27 -9.79 2.56
CA GLY A 120 0.98 -9.57 3.28
C GLY A 120 0.80 -9.55 4.79
N ARG A 121 1.90 -9.87 5.47
CA ARG A 121 2.02 -9.78 6.93
C ARG A 121 2.88 -8.58 7.29
N SER A 122 2.46 -7.82 8.30
CA SER A 122 3.27 -6.73 8.83
C SER A 122 4.46 -7.28 9.63
N PRO A 123 5.68 -6.78 9.40
CA PRO A 123 6.86 -7.21 10.16
C PRO A 123 6.80 -6.87 11.65
N SER A 124 5.94 -5.94 12.08
CA SER A 124 5.77 -5.56 13.49
C SER A 124 5.07 -6.58 14.37
N HIS A 125 4.66 -7.73 13.82
CA HIS A 125 4.04 -8.84 14.55
C HIS A 125 4.96 -10.04 14.72
N ALA A 126 6.27 -9.87 14.58
CA ALA A 126 7.19 -10.89 15.02
C ALA A 126 7.11 -10.98 16.56
N PRO A 127 6.77 -12.14 17.16
CA PRO A 127 6.79 -12.28 18.61
C PRO A 127 8.21 -12.07 19.11
N HIS A 128 8.34 -11.23 20.12
CA HIS A 128 9.59 -11.06 20.85
C HIS A 128 9.91 -12.32 21.64
#